data_ccb7bb5d6f46a81188a3b11f259da5e4
#
_entry.id   ccb7bb5d6f46a81188a3b11f259da5e4
#
_cell.length_a   1.000
_cell.length_b   1.000
_cell.length_c   1.000
_cell.angle_alpha   90.00
_cell.angle_beta   90.00
_cell.angle_gamma   90.00
#
_symmetry.space_group_name_H-M   'P 1'
#
loop_
_entity.id
_entity.type
_entity.pdbx_description
1 polymer ?
#
loop_
_entity_poly.entity_id
_entity_poly.type
_entity_poly.pdbx_seq_one_letter_code
_entity_poly.pdbx_strand_id
1 'polypeptide(L)'
;YTTDNSMYEADSSSDGFEWVDNYNAELTVYSYARYSSDNDMDIVAVNFTPVERKAYELNVPKDGKYKLVFNSDNEEYGGDGKVEAVVVKSAVEADSNDRYKMFVDIPASAMVVYKYEPYTDIEIKEIQIKNEAKAAKVEAEKRVDLARELADKAEEEAVRAANAEKEAKESLRLAQNARKEAEKKALEAVKESERIDEEMKLRLSQLKK
;
A
#
# COMPACT_ATOMS: atom_id res chain seq x y z
N TYR A 1 37.69 -1.75 23.30
CA TYR A 1 38.64 -1.27 22.30
C TYR A 1 39.66 -2.36 21.94
N THR A 2 40.46 -2.83 22.85
CA THR A 2 41.56 -3.78 22.57
C THR A 2 41.15 -5.22 22.26
N THR A 3 39.92 -5.56 22.39
CA THR A 3 39.36 -6.91 22.14
C THR A 3 38.58 -7.00 20.82
N ASP A 4 38.38 -5.89 20.12
CA ASP A 4 37.68 -5.84 18.87
C ASP A 4 38.55 -5.17 17.79
N ASN A 5 38.93 -5.93 16.76
CA ASN A 5 39.86 -5.49 15.72
C ASN A 5 39.37 -4.30 14.91
N SER A 6 38.08 -4.22 14.65
CA SER A 6 37.47 -3.11 13.88
C SER A 6 37.67 -1.76 14.57
N MET A 7 37.82 -1.75 15.90
CA MET A 7 37.95 -0.52 16.68
C MET A 7 39.37 0.09 16.67
N TYR A 8 40.43 -0.68 16.31
CA TYR A 8 41.79 -0.17 16.39
C TYR A 8 42.73 -0.53 15.24
N GLU A 9 42.50 -1.64 14.52
CA GLU A 9 43.44 -2.18 13.55
C GLU A 9 43.73 -1.23 12.39
N ALA A 10 42.70 -0.59 11.87
CA ALA A 10 42.77 0.35 10.74
C ALA A 10 42.67 1.83 11.17
N ASP A 11 42.97 2.17 12.43
CA ASP A 11 42.87 3.54 12.94
C ASP A 11 43.75 4.55 12.20
N SER A 12 44.85 4.11 11.62
CA SER A 12 45.77 4.96 10.86
C SER A 12 45.39 5.10 9.39
N SER A 13 44.34 4.44 8.94
CA SER A 13 43.89 4.42 7.56
C SER A 13 42.49 5.01 7.39
N SER A 14 42.23 5.70 6.27
CA SER A 14 40.91 6.12 5.91
C SER A 14 39.94 4.94 5.67
N ASP A 15 40.49 3.77 5.33
CA ASP A 15 39.71 2.58 5.01
C ASP A 15 39.06 1.95 6.27
N GLY A 16 39.58 2.28 7.45
CA GLY A 16 39.04 1.84 8.75
C GLY A 16 37.84 2.66 9.25
N PHE A 17 37.39 3.69 8.51
CA PHE A 17 36.35 4.60 8.98
C PHE A 17 35.43 5.05 7.85
N GLU A 18 34.14 5.06 8.13
CA GLU A 18 33.10 5.58 7.22
C GLU A 18 31.99 6.26 8.02
N TRP A 19 31.60 7.48 7.61
CA TRP A 19 30.41 8.12 8.17
C TRP A 19 29.14 7.38 7.75
N VAL A 20 28.32 7.00 8.73
CA VAL A 20 26.98 6.43 8.51
C VAL A 20 25.96 7.56 8.48
N ASP A 21 25.94 8.43 9.50
CA ASP A 21 25.14 9.64 9.52
C ASP A 21 25.88 10.72 10.34
N ASN A 22 26.18 11.85 9.70
CA ASN A 22 26.81 13.00 10.32
C ASN A 22 26.08 14.33 10.05
N TYR A 23 24.89 14.27 9.41
CA TYR A 23 24.14 15.45 8.99
C TYR A 23 22.96 15.78 9.90
N ASN A 24 22.65 14.95 10.89
CA ASN A 24 21.48 15.12 11.76
C ASN A 24 21.79 16.08 12.92
N ALA A 25 22.07 17.34 12.57
CA ALA A 25 22.43 18.39 13.53
C ALA A 25 21.30 18.68 14.56
N GLU A 26 20.04 18.53 14.17
CA GLU A 26 18.89 18.79 15.04
C GLU A 26 18.79 17.76 16.17
N LEU A 27 19.07 16.50 15.88
CA LEU A 27 19.02 15.44 16.87
C LEU A 27 20.34 15.24 17.61
N THR A 28 21.45 15.81 17.10
CA THR A 28 22.81 15.70 17.64
C THR A 28 23.21 14.25 17.91
N VAL A 29 22.87 13.36 16.97
CA VAL A 29 23.29 11.97 16.91
C VAL A 29 24.26 11.82 15.77
N TYR A 30 25.43 11.23 16.05
CA TYR A 30 26.42 10.91 15.04
C TYR A 30 26.62 9.42 14.98
N SER A 31 26.73 8.87 13.77
CA SER A 31 27.03 7.46 13.59
C SER A 31 28.06 7.23 12.51
N TYR A 32 28.91 6.23 12.74
CA TYR A 32 29.97 5.85 11.82
C TYR A 32 30.24 4.35 11.90
N ALA A 33 30.79 3.81 10.83
CA ALA A 33 31.30 2.44 10.76
C ALA A 33 32.79 2.41 11.01
N ARG A 34 33.24 1.37 11.69
CA ARG A 34 34.63 1.00 11.87
C ARG A 34 34.89 -0.35 11.20
N TYR A 35 36.01 -0.47 10.52
CA TYR A 35 36.39 -1.68 9.80
C TYR A 35 37.73 -2.22 10.25
N SER A 36 37.90 -3.56 10.27
CA SER A 36 39.18 -4.23 10.35
C SER A 36 39.67 -4.64 8.96
N SER A 37 40.93 -5.08 8.89
CA SER A 37 41.51 -5.68 7.68
C SER A 37 40.78 -6.98 7.23
N ASP A 38 40.17 -7.69 8.17
CA ASP A 38 39.41 -8.92 7.93
C ASP A 38 37.92 -8.69 7.54
N ASN A 39 37.54 -7.43 7.26
CA ASN A 39 36.18 -7.02 6.99
C ASN A 39 35.19 -7.13 8.16
N ASP A 40 35.66 -7.32 9.37
CA ASP A 40 34.83 -7.10 10.56
C ASP A 40 34.38 -5.64 10.58
N MET A 41 33.15 -5.40 11.00
CA MET A 41 32.56 -4.06 11.01
C MET A 41 31.79 -3.83 12.30
N ASP A 42 31.97 -2.67 12.87
CA ASP A 42 31.17 -2.15 13.96
C ASP A 42 30.48 -0.84 13.53
N ILE A 43 29.25 -0.68 13.95
CA ILE A 43 28.52 0.59 13.85
C ILE A 43 28.52 1.24 15.22
N VAL A 44 29.05 2.45 15.29
CA VAL A 44 29.04 3.29 16.47
C VAL A 44 27.98 4.36 16.30
N ALA A 45 27.10 4.52 17.28
CA ALA A 45 26.15 5.64 17.33
C ALA A 45 26.27 6.37 18.67
N VAL A 46 26.41 7.69 18.61
CA VAL A 46 26.60 8.55 19.77
C VAL A 46 25.48 9.59 19.82
N ASN A 47 24.78 9.62 20.93
CA ASN A 47 23.76 10.62 21.24
C ASN A 47 24.34 11.64 22.26
N PHE A 48 24.59 12.85 21.80
CA PHE A 48 25.08 13.94 22.64
C PHE A 48 24.00 14.74 23.35
N THR A 49 22.75 14.27 23.32
CA THR A 49 21.63 14.97 23.98
C THR A 49 21.16 14.23 25.21
N PRO A 50 20.56 14.92 26.19
CA PRO A 50 19.95 14.31 27.37
C PRO A 50 18.60 13.65 27.08
N VAL A 51 18.27 13.42 25.82
CA VAL A 51 17.01 12.82 25.37
C VAL A 51 17.27 11.48 24.72
N GLU A 52 16.69 10.42 25.27
CA GLU A 52 16.71 9.08 24.66
C GLU A 52 16.12 9.11 23.25
N ARG A 53 16.72 8.38 22.32
CA ARG A 53 16.23 8.21 20.96
C ARG A 53 15.70 6.79 20.78
N LYS A 54 14.39 6.64 20.70
CA LYS A 54 13.75 5.34 20.45
C LYS A 54 13.52 5.12 18.97
N ALA A 55 13.73 3.88 18.52
CA ALA A 55 13.60 3.48 17.12
C ALA A 55 14.32 4.44 16.16
N TYR A 56 15.51 4.93 16.54
CA TYR A 56 16.31 5.82 15.71
C TYR A 56 16.77 5.08 14.45
N GLU A 57 16.51 5.67 13.27
CA GLU A 57 16.91 5.10 11.99
C GLU A 57 18.39 5.32 11.73
N LEU A 58 19.15 4.23 11.55
CA LEU A 58 20.53 4.24 11.10
C LEU A 58 20.64 3.66 9.70
N ASN A 59 21.31 4.37 8.80
CA ASN A 59 21.59 3.91 7.45
C ASN A 59 22.90 3.14 7.41
N VAL A 60 22.86 1.82 7.55
CA VAL A 60 24.03 0.96 7.68
C VAL A 60 24.55 0.45 6.31
N PRO A 61 25.86 0.19 6.18
CA PRO A 61 26.48 -0.14 4.89
C PRO A 61 26.13 -1.54 4.36
N LYS A 62 25.82 -2.50 5.25
CA LYS A 62 25.66 -3.91 4.87
C LYS A 62 24.31 -4.46 5.35
N ASP A 63 23.70 -5.32 4.55
CA ASP A 63 22.57 -6.13 5.00
C ASP A 63 23.10 -7.25 5.91
N GLY A 64 22.43 -7.45 7.05
CA GLY A 64 22.86 -8.45 8.02
C GLY A 64 22.30 -8.23 9.41
N LYS A 65 22.90 -8.89 10.38
CA LYS A 65 22.55 -8.78 11.80
C LYS A 65 23.53 -7.84 12.47
N TYR A 66 23.00 -7.04 13.38
CA TYR A 66 23.77 -6.09 14.18
C TYR A 66 23.51 -6.38 15.64
N LYS A 67 24.55 -6.84 16.35
CA LYS A 67 24.47 -7.21 17.76
C LYS A 67 25.05 -6.10 18.63
N LEU A 68 24.28 -5.63 19.61
CA LEU A 68 24.78 -4.67 20.58
C LEU A 68 25.90 -5.32 21.40
N VAL A 69 27.12 -4.78 21.31
CA VAL A 69 28.31 -5.26 22.01
C VAL A 69 28.82 -4.28 23.08
N PHE A 70 28.40 -3.03 22.96
CA PHE A 70 28.74 -2.01 23.95
C PHE A 70 27.59 -0.99 24.08
N ASN A 71 27.32 -0.61 25.33
CA ASN A 71 26.42 0.47 25.68
C ASN A 71 27.01 1.23 26.89
N SER A 72 27.38 2.49 26.71
CA SER A 72 27.91 3.31 27.77
C SER A 72 26.89 3.65 28.86
N ASP A 73 25.60 3.41 28.64
CA ASP A 73 24.52 3.57 29.62
C ASP A 73 24.30 2.32 30.50
N ASN A 74 25.15 1.29 30.38
CA ASN A 74 25.08 0.13 31.27
C ASN A 74 25.40 0.51 32.73
N GLU A 75 24.75 -0.17 33.67
CA GLU A 75 24.94 0.03 35.12
C GLU A 75 26.40 -0.07 35.56
N GLU A 76 27.19 -0.94 34.90
CA GLU A 76 28.62 -1.10 35.16
C GLU A 76 29.46 0.16 34.90
N TYR A 77 28.93 1.07 34.04
CA TYR A 77 29.55 2.38 33.74
C TYR A 77 28.82 3.53 34.45
N GLY A 78 27.86 3.24 35.33
CA GLY A 78 27.09 4.21 36.07
C GLY A 78 25.89 4.77 35.33
N GLY A 79 25.44 4.11 34.27
CA GLY A 79 24.25 4.44 33.52
C GLY A 79 22.97 3.77 34.08
N ASP A 80 21.88 3.96 33.42
CA ASP A 80 20.54 3.43 33.79
C ASP A 80 20.26 2.02 33.25
N GLY A 81 21.06 1.50 32.32
CA GLY A 81 20.94 0.17 31.74
C GLY A 81 19.67 -0.03 30.90
N LYS A 82 19.15 1.02 30.27
CA LYS A 82 17.83 1.02 29.62
C LYS A 82 17.74 0.24 28.31
N VAL A 83 18.88 -0.02 27.66
CA VAL A 83 18.90 -0.74 26.37
C VAL A 83 19.44 -2.14 26.59
N GLU A 84 18.61 -3.13 26.34
CA GLU A 84 19.00 -4.54 26.42
C GLU A 84 19.86 -4.95 25.20
N ALA A 85 20.72 -5.96 25.38
CA ALA A 85 21.53 -6.55 24.32
C ALA A 85 20.60 -7.34 23.35
N VAL A 86 20.12 -6.70 22.33
CA VAL A 86 19.22 -7.27 21.31
C VAL A 86 19.96 -7.38 19.98
N VAL A 87 19.77 -8.51 19.28
CA VAL A 87 20.19 -8.63 17.88
C VAL A 87 19.19 -7.87 17.03
N VAL A 88 19.63 -6.79 16.41
CA VAL A 88 18.81 -5.97 15.50
C VAL A 88 19.03 -6.48 14.08
N LYS A 89 17.95 -6.74 13.34
CA LYS A 89 18.03 -7.08 11.92
C LYS A 89 17.90 -5.80 11.10
N SER A 90 18.77 -5.63 10.11
CA SER A 90 18.64 -4.54 9.15
C SER A 90 17.37 -4.71 8.28
N ALA A 91 16.78 -3.62 7.89
CA ALA A 91 15.70 -3.66 6.88
C ALA A 91 16.31 -3.78 5.48
N VAL A 92 15.64 -4.56 4.61
CA VAL A 92 16.10 -4.86 3.23
C VAL A 92 15.73 -3.74 2.24
N GLU A 93 15.39 -2.56 2.68
CA GLU A 93 15.15 -1.43 1.77
C GLU A 93 16.46 -0.69 1.56
N ALA A 94 17.11 -0.96 0.42
CA ALA A 94 18.20 -0.12 -0.06
C ALA A 94 17.63 1.26 -0.41
N ASP A 95 18.20 2.31 0.16
CA ASP A 95 17.96 3.66 -0.31
C ASP A 95 18.74 3.90 -1.63
N SER A 96 18.65 5.11 -2.18
CA SER A 96 19.36 5.50 -3.43
C SER A 96 20.89 5.36 -3.38
N ASN A 97 21.46 5.00 -2.22
CA ASN A 97 22.90 4.90 -1.97
C ASN A 97 23.35 3.47 -1.62
N ASP A 98 22.58 2.44 -1.93
CA ASP A 98 22.82 1.05 -1.56
C ASP A 98 23.04 0.83 -0.05
N ARG A 99 22.34 1.62 0.78
CA ARG A 99 22.34 1.52 2.22
C ARG A 99 21.15 0.73 2.73
N TYR A 100 21.32 0.12 3.89
CA TYR A 100 20.27 -0.62 4.59
C TYR A 100 19.85 0.14 5.84
N LYS A 101 18.60 -0.01 6.26
CA LYS A 101 18.08 0.68 7.44
C LYS A 101 17.97 -0.26 8.64
N MET A 102 18.45 0.15 9.79
CA MET A 102 18.13 -0.48 11.05
C MET A 102 17.58 0.54 12.06
N PHE A 103 16.72 0.08 12.94
CA PHE A 103 16.12 0.91 13.97
C PHE A 103 16.63 0.49 15.33
N VAL A 104 17.22 1.44 16.05
CA VAL A 104 17.90 1.20 17.34
C VAL A 104 17.45 2.21 18.39
N ASP A 105 17.50 1.78 19.65
CA ASP A 105 17.35 2.70 20.76
C ASP A 105 18.73 3.20 21.20
N ILE A 106 18.88 4.52 21.31
CA ILE A 106 20.13 5.14 21.76
C ILE A 106 19.83 5.92 23.04
N PRO A 107 20.40 5.53 24.19
CA PRO A 107 20.15 6.22 25.45
C PRO A 107 20.58 7.69 25.43
N ALA A 108 20.12 8.46 26.38
CA ALA A 108 20.51 9.85 26.56
C ALA A 108 21.99 9.96 26.91
N SER A 109 22.71 10.89 26.27
CA SER A 109 24.15 11.17 26.54
C SER A 109 25.03 9.90 26.50
N ALA A 110 24.72 8.99 25.59
CA ALA A 110 25.34 7.67 25.54
C ALA A 110 25.84 7.30 24.13
N MET A 111 26.76 6.31 24.15
CA MET A 111 27.28 5.66 22.95
C MET A 111 26.89 4.19 22.96
N VAL A 112 26.43 3.71 21.80
CA VAL A 112 26.16 2.28 21.55
C VAL A 112 27.04 1.78 20.41
N VAL A 113 27.49 0.54 20.49
CA VAL A 113 28.26 -0.12 19.43
C VAL A 113 27.59 -1.42 19.06
N TYR A 114 27.33 -1.57 17.77
CA TYR A 114 26.72 -2.75 17.18
C TYR A 114 27.72 -3.46 16.27
N LYS A 115 28.05 -4.71 16.61
CA LYS A 115 28.87 -5.56 15.76
C LYS A 115 28.08 -6.18 14.66
N TYR A 116 28.57 -6.08 13.43
CA TYR A 116 27.98 -6.69 12.26
C TYR A 116 28.22 -8.20 12.24
N GLU A 117 27.19 -8.95 11.91
CA GLU A 117 27.22 -10.38 11.64
C GLU A 117 26.50 -10.65 10.32
N PRO A 118 27.15 -11.24 9.31
CA PRO A 118 26.48 -11.58 8.05
C PRO A 118 25.39 -12.62 8.30
N TYR A 119 24.37 -12.64 7.44
CA TYR A 119 23.40 -13.73 7.43
C TYR A 119 24.08 -15.02 7.00
N THR A 120 23.74 -16.13 7.64
CA THR A 120 24.09 -17.46 7.15
C THR A 120 23.28 -17.81 5.91
N ASP A 121 23.77 -18.78 5.10
CA ASP A 121 23.06 -19.28 3.92
C ASP A 121 21.63 -19.75 4.20
N ILE A 122 21.42 -20.29 5.42
CA ILE A 122 20.07 -20.73 5.84
C ILE A 122 19.17 -19.53 6.08
N GLU A 123 19.66 -18.51 6.81
CA GLU A 123 18.91 -17.29 7.08
C GLU A 123 18.58 -16.52 5.80
N ILE A 124 19.49 -16.47 4.83
CA ILE A 124 19.24 -15.87 3.51
C ILE A 124 18.08 -16.57 2.82
N LYS A 125 18.09 -17.92 2.79
CA LYS A 125 16.99 -18.69 2.20
C LYS A 125 15.65 -18.46 2.91
N GLU A 126 15.66 -18.41 4.24
CA GLU A 126 14.46 -18.11 5.03
C GLU A 126 13.89 -16.72 4.74
N ILE A 127 14.78 -15.72 4.60
CA ILE A 127 14.39 -14.35 4.26
C ILE A 127 13.79 -14.32 2.85
N GLN A 128 14.41 -14.99 1.87
CA GLN A 128 13.88 -15.09 0.50
C GLN A 128 12.48 -15.70 0.48
N ILE A 129 12.29 -16.84 1.14
CA ILE A 129 10.97 -17.51 1.21
C ILE A 129 9.92 -16.59 1.86
N LYS A 130 10.28 -15.89 2.93
CA LYS A 130 9.37 -14.94 3.60
C LYS A 130 9.00 -13.77 2.70
N ASN A 131 9.95 -13.24 1.95
CA ASN A 131 9.72 -12.13 1.01
C ASN A 131 8.84 -12.55 -0.17
N GLU A 132 9.08 -13.73 -0.74
CA GLU A 132 8.25 -14.32 -1.79
C GLU A 132 6.81 -14.55 -1.31
N ALA A 133 6.64 -15.10 -0.11
CA ALA A 133 5.32 -15.30 0.49
C ALA A 133 4.59 -13.97 0.74
N LYS A 134 5.30 -12.95 1.22
CA LYS A 134 4.74 -11.60 1.42
C LYS A 134 4.32 -10.98 0.09
N ALA A 135 5.16 -11.07 -0.95
CA ALA A 135 4.84 -10.55 -2.28
C ALA A 135 3.62 -11.28 -2.89
N ALA A 136 3.56 -12.61 -2.78
CA ALA A 136 2.43 -13.40 -3.24
C ALA A 136 1.12 -13.03 -2.52
N LYS A 137 1.19 -12.75 -1.21
CA LYS A 137 0.02 -12.31 -0.43
C LYS A 137 -0.50 -10.95 -0.92
N VAL A 138 0.39 -9.97 -1.11
CA VAL A 138 0.02 -8.64 -1.62
C VAL A 138 -0.61 -8.74 -3.01
N GLU A 139 -0.06 -9.60 -3.88
CA GLU A 139 -0.62 -9.81 -5.22
C GLU A 139 -2.00 -10.48 -5.16
N ALA A 140 -2.19 -11.44 -4.26
CA ALA A 140 -3.49 -12.07 -4.04
C ALA A 140 -4.54 -11.07 -3.53
N GLU A 141 -4.19 -10.20 -2.60
CA GLU A 141 -5.06 -9.13 -2.10
C GLU A 141 -5.49 -8.18 -3.24
N LYS A 142 -4.55 -7.74 -4.08
CA LYS A 142 -4.87 -6.91 -5.26
C LYS A 142 -5.85 -7.59 -6.22
N ARG A 143 -5.70 -8.91 -6.44
CA ARG A 143 -6.63 -9.68 -7.28
C ARG A 143 -8.03 -9.76 -6.69
N VAL A 144 -8.14 -9.89 -5.37
CA VAL A 144 -9.42 -9.89 -4.67
C VAL A 144 -10.11 -8.53 -4.81
N ASP A 145 -9.38 -7.44 -4.63
CA ASP A 145 -9.95 -6.09 -4.76
C ASP A 145 -10.42 -5.82 -6.20
N LEU A 146 -9.63 -6.21 -7.20
CA LEU A 146 -10.03 -6.10 -8.60
C LEU A 146 -11.27 -6.94 -8.92
N ALA A 147 -11.35 -8.16 -8.38
CA ALA A 147 -12.52 -9.03 -8.58
C ALA A 147 -13.79 -8.43 -7.95
N ARG A 148 -13.68 -7.79 -6.79
CA ARG A 148 -14.79 -7.06 -6.16
C ARG A 148 -15.26 -5.89 -7.02
N GLU A 149 -14.34 -5.07 -7.50
CA GLU A 149 -14.67 -3.94 -8.37
C GLU A 149 -15.38 -4.38 -9.67
N LEU A 150 -14.94 -5.49 -10.25
CA LEU A 150 -15.60 -6.06 -11.43
C LEU A 150 -17.00 -6.62 -11.12
N ALA A 151 -17.17 -7.25 -9.96
CA ALA A 151 -18.47 -7.75 -9.52
C ALA A 151 -19.47 -6.60 -9.30
N ASP A 152 -19.04 -5.53 -8.63
CA ASP A 152 -19.87 -4.34 -8.39
C ASP A 152 -20.32 -3.68 -9.72
N LYS A 153 -19.40 -3.54 -10.68
CA LYS A 153 -19.74 -3.02 -12.03
C LYS A 153 -20.71 -3.92 -12.76
N ALA A 154 -20.54 -5.24 -12.68
CA ALA A 154 -21.47 -6.17 -13.33
C ALA A 154 -22.87 -6.12 -12.69
N GLU A 155 -22.97 -5.95 -11.38
CA GLU A 155 -24.24 -5.76 -10.68
C GLU A 155 -24.94 -4.44 -11.10
N GLU A 156 -24.19 -3.34 -11.18
CA GLU A 156 -24.74 -2.06 -11.67
C GLU A 156 -25.26 -2.17 -13.10
N GLU A 157 -24.52 -2.85 -13.99
CA GLU A 157 -24.97 -3.05 -15.39
C GLU A 157 -26.22 -3.92 -15.44
N ALA A 158 -26.30 -4.97 -14.63
CA ALA A 158 -27.50 -5.84 -14.56
C ALA A 158 -28.73 -5.06 -14.07
N VAL A 159 -28.57 -4.20 -13.07
CA VAL A 159 -29.65 -3.32 -12.57
C VAL A 159 -30.11 -2.34 -13.65
N ARG A 160 -29.17 -1.72 -14.38
CA ARG A 160 -29.50 -0.81 -15.49
C ARG A 160 -30.26 -1.53 -16.61
N ALA A 161 -29.82 -2.73 -16.99
CA ALA A 161 -30.49 -3.54 -17.99
C ALA A 161 -31.92 -3.93 -17.58
N ALA A 162 -32.12 -4.34 -16.32
CA ALA A 162 -33.45 -4.68 -15.80
C ALA A 162 -34.39 -3.48 -15.79
N ASN A 163 -33.91 -2.30 -15.44
CA ASN A 163 -34.71 -1.07 -15.48
C ASN A 163 -35.11 -0.68 -16.93
N ALA A 164 -34.15 -0.76 -17.85
CA ALA A 164 -34.43 -0.48 -19.27
C ALA A 164 -35.46 -1.46 -19.86
N GLU A 165 -35.39 -2.75 -19.49
CA GLU A 165 -36.40 -3.74 -19.93
C GLU A 165 -37.80 -3.42 -19.39
N LYS A 166 -37.88 -2.98 -18.12
CA LYS A 166 -39.16 -2.58 -17.51
C LYS A 166 -39.77 -1.36 -18.21
N GLU A 167 -38.96 -0.34 -18.49
CA GLU A 167 -39.40 0.87 -19.22
C GLU A 167 -39.85 0.53 -20.64
N ALA A 168 -39.13 -0.34 -21.34
CA ALA A 168 -39.52 -0.80 -22.67
C ALA A 168 -40.85 -1.56 -22.66
N LYS A 169 -41.09 -2.43 -21.67
CA LYS A 169 -42.37 -3.14 -21.50
C LYS A 169 -43.54 -2.18 -21.24
N GLU A 170 -43.31 -1.17 -20.41
CA GLU A 170 -44.34 -0.17 -20.11
C GLU A 170 -44.66 0.70 -21.35
N SER A 171 -43.65 1.14 -22.08
CA SER A 171 -43.77 1.87 -23.34
C SER A 171 -44.54 1.09 -24.39
N LEU A 172 -44.25 -0.21 -24.53
CA LEU A 172 -44.99 -1.10 -25.45
C LEU A 172 -46.46 -1.23 -25.05
N ARG A 173 -46.75 -1.36 -23.74
CA ARG A 173 -48.14 -1.42 -23.25
C ARG A 173 -48.92 -0.14 -23.56
N LEU A 174 -48.30 1.03 -23.36
CA LEU A 174 -48.91 2.32 -23.68
C LEU A 174 -49.19 2.45 -25.19
N ALA A 175 -48.20 2.06 -26.02
CA ALA A 175 -48.40 2.07 -27.48
C ALA A 175 -49.52 1.14 -27.94
N GLN A 176 -49.64 -0.06 -27.35
CA GLN A 176 -50.74 -0.98 -27.67
C GLN A 176 -52.12 -0.42 -27.27
N ASN A 177 -52.22 0.24 -26.12
CA ASN A 177 -53.44 0.87 -25.67
C ASN A 177 -53.85 2.05 -26.59
N ALA A 178 -52.85 2.91 -26.93
CA ALA A 178 -53.10 4.01 -27.87
C ALA A 178 -53.58 3.51 -29.23
N ARG A 179 -52.99 2.41 -29.73
CA ARG A 179 -53.44 1.77 -30.99
C ARG A 179 -54.88 1.28 -30.91
N LYS A 180 -55.25 0.57 -29.82
CA LYS A 180 -56.65 0.12 -29.62
C LYS A 180 -57.65 1.27 -29.56
N GLU A 181 -57.29 2.38 -28.90
CA GLU A 181 -58.13 3.58 -28.88
C GLU A 181 -58.23 4.23 -30.23
N ALA A 182 -57.17 4.32 -31.02
CA ALA A 182 -57.20 4.82 -32.38
C ALA A 182 -58.07 3.94 -33.32
N GLU A 183 -57.90 2.61 -33.18
CA GLU A 183 -58.76 1.66 -33.94
C GLU A 183 -60.26 1.81 -33.59
N LYS A 184 -60.58 2.00 -32.30
CA LYS A 184 -61.97 2.26 -31.86
C LYS A 184 -62.51 3.56 -32.44
N LYS A 185 -61.75 4.67 -32.39
CA LYS A 185 -62.19 5.97 -32.99
C LYS A 185 -62.32 5.89 -34.50
N ALA A 186 -61.47 5.16 -35.21
CA ALA A 186 -61.55 4.94 -36.59
C ALA A 186 -62.84 4.18 -36.95
N LEU A 187 -63.19 3.14 -36.20
CA LEU A 187 -64.44 2.38 -36.40
C LEU A 187 -65.72 3.25 -36.15
N GLU A 188 -65.65 4.09 -35.08
CA GLU A 188 -66.72 5.05 -34.78
C GLU A 188 -66.88 6.07 -35.91
N ALA A 189 -65.80 6.60 -36.46
CA ALA A 189 -65.81 7.51 -37.58
C ALA A 189 -66.38 6.87 -38.88
N VAL A 190 -66.07 5.60 -39.16
CA VAL A 190 -66.63 4.85 -40.28
C VAL A 190 -68.16 4.68 -40.13
N LYS A 191 -68.62 4.28 -38.94
CA LYS A 191 -70.08 4.17 -38.68
C LYS A 191 -70.81 5.48 -38.79
N GLU A 192 -70.18 6.58 -38.34
CA GLU A 192 -70.80 7.91 -38.50
C GLU A 192 -70.84 8.34 -39.97
N SER A 193 -69.80 8.03 -40.75
CA SER A 193 -69.80 8.27 -42.20
C SER A 193 -70.91 7.49 -42.90
N GLU A 194 -71.09 6.21 -42.61
CA GLU A 194 -72.17 5.38 -43.16
C GLU A 194 -73.55 5.93 -42.80
N ARG A 195 -73.73 6.41 -41.56
CA ARG A 195 -75.01 7.03 -41.15
C ARG A 195 -75.28 8.31 -41.87
N ILE A 196 -74.31 9.16 -42.12
CA ILE A 196 -74.45 10.39 -42.92
C ILE A 196 -74.81 10.05 -44.38
N ASP A 197 -74.16 9.04 -44.95
CA ASP A 197 -74.44 8.59 -46.30
C ASP A 197 -75.88 8.06 -46.44
N GLU A 198 -76.37 7.28 -45.46
CA GLU A 198 -77.76 6.82 -45.43
C GLU A 198 -78.77 7.98 -45.31
N GLU A 199 -78.48 8.95 -44.42
CA GLU A 199 -79.29 10.13 -44.23
C GLU A 199 -79.34 10.99 -45.52
N MET A 200 -78.20 11.17 -46.18
CA MET A 200 -78.16 11.83 -47.51
C MET A 200 -79.01 11.11 -48.56
N LYS A 201 -78.91 9.78 -48.67
CA LYS A 201 -79.70 8.98 -49.59
C LYS A 201 -81.21 9.14 -49.34
N LEU A 202 -81.60 9.16 -48.08
CA LEU A 202 -82.99 9.36 -47.64
C LEU A 202 -83.49 10.75 -48.05
N ARG A 203 -82.75 11.81 -47.78
CA ARG A 203 -83.08 13.18 -48.19
C ARG A 203 -83.14 13.34 -49.67
N LEU A 204 -82.29 12.76 -50.47
CA LEU A 204 -82.36 12.78 -51.94
C LEU A 204 -83.59 12.04 -52.49
N SER A 205 -84.01 10.98 -51.84
CA SER A 205 -85.22 10.24 -52.20
C SER A 205 -86.45 11.03 -51.91
N GLN A 206 -86.50 11.90 -50.90
CA GLN A 206 -87.65 12.79 -50.61
C GLN A 206 -87.76 13.97 -51.56
N LEU A 207 -86.66 14.45 -52.14
CA LEU A 207 -86.67 15.53 -53.14
C LEU A 207 -87.08 15.08 -54.53
N LYS A 208 -87.16 13.77 -54.81
CA LYS A 208 -87.59 13.20 -56.08
C LYS A 208 -89.09 12.84 -56.11
N LYS A 209 -89.81 13.09 -55.02
CA LYS A 209 -91.27 12.99 -54.95
C LYS A 209 -91.88 14.38 -55.02
#